data_08a0864b40ef21233ae9cd4fa845444c
#
_entry.id   08a0864b40ef21233ae9cd4fa845444c
#
_cell.length_a   1.000
_cell.length_b   1.000
_cell.length_c   1.000
_cell.angle_alpha   90.00
_cell.angle_beta   90.00
_cell.angle_gamma   90.00
#
_symmetry.space_group_name_H-M   'P 1'
#
loop_
_entity.id
_entity.type
_entity.pdbx_description
1 polymer ?
#
loop_
_entity_poly.entity_id
_entity_poly.type
_entity_poly.pdbx_seq_one_letter_code
_entity_poly.pdbx_strand_id
1 'polypeptide(L)'
;MRLCGVEEKAREICIPMFGRLMHDTNGNTFTSNYSGRENEFINSISRGDLNSILLNEAEQHENVNIYFNKNCIHIDIENTIAHFKDYKTKELFSINATVIFGADGAGSSLRKSYISERKFLFSYSQEYLNHGYKELEIPANKDGNHQISKNHLHIWPRGDFMLIALPNTNGSFTVTLFLSYDEGEFNFENLTSKEKITTFFEKEFPDALSLIPNINEEFLNNPTGPLGTVKCSPWSFQNKTLLIGDSAHAIVPFY
;
A
#
# COMPACT_ATOMS: atom_id res chain seq x y z
N MET A 1 13.19 -8.36 7.97
CA MET A 1 12.89 -9.77 7.65
C MET A 1 13.95 -10.75 8.14
N ARG A 2 15.24 -10.53 7.88
CA ARG A 2 16.32 -11.45 8.35
C ARG A 2 16.30 -11.68 9.86
N LEU A 3 16.17 -10.62 10.66
CA LEU A 3 16.13 -10.72 12.13
C LEU A 3 14.93 -11.51 12.68
N CYS A 4 13.85 -11.60 11.90
CA CYS A 4 12.63 -12.34 12.28
C CYS A 4 12.56 -13.74 11.62
N GLY A 5 13.61 -14.17 10.89
CA GLY A 5 13.66 -15.48 10.24
C GLY A 5 12.74 -15.66 9.03
N VAL A 6 12.08 -14.60 8.54
CA VAL A 6 11.07 -14.69 7.45
C VAL A 6 11.63 -14.32 6.06
N GLU A 7 12.92 -13.99 5.97
CA GLU A 7 13.51 -13.49 4.72
C GLU A 7 13.44 -14.53 3.59
N GLU A 8 13.79 -15.78 3.86
CA GLU A 8 13.79 -16.84 2.86
C GLU A 8 12.39 -17.11 2.33
N LYS A 9 11.42 -17.29 3.22
CA LYS A 9 10.00 -17.49 2.85
C LYS A 9 9.45 -16.34 2.00
N ALA A 10 9.80 -15.09 2.34
CA ALA A 10 9.40 -13.94 1.56
C ALA A 10 10.08 -13.91 0.18
N ARG A 11 11.36 -14.32 0.08
CA ARG A 11 12.08 -14.39 -1.20
C ARG A 11 11.52 -15.42 -2.17
N GLU A 12 10.98 -16.54 -1.67
CA GLU A 12 10.36 -17.59 -2.49
C GLU A 12 9.15 -17.10 -3.29
N ILE A 13 8.44 -16.09 -2.77
CA ILE A 13 7.28 -15.49 -3.43
C ILE A 13 7.58 -14.13 -4.07
N CYS A 14 8.84 -13.74 -4.16
CA CYS A 14 9.26 -12.52 -4.83
C CYS A 14 9.53 -12.76 -6.32
N ILE A 15 9.27 -11.75 -7.13
CA ILE A 15 9.70 -11.69 -8.52
C ILE A 15 10.78 -10.61 -8.65
N PRO A 16 12.01 -10.97 -9.07
CA PRO A 16 13.06 -9.99 -9.26
C PRO A 16 12.79 -9.14 -10.50
N MET A 17 12.90 -7.82 -10.34
CA MET A 17 12.80 -6.83 -11.41
C MET A 17 14.15 -6.16 -11.58
N PHE A 18 14.78 -6.30 -12.75
CA PHE A 18 16.13 -5.84 -13.03
C PHE A 18 16.21 -4.39 -13.53
N GLY A 19 15.06 -3.80 -13.86
CA GLY A 19 14.97 -2.43 -14.32
C GLY A 19 13.54 -1.93 -14.40
N ARG A 20 13.42 -0.68 -14.82
CA ARG A 20 12.15 -0.04 -15.16
C ARG A 20 11.95 -0.15 -16.66
N LEU A 21 10.78 -0.57 -17.11
CA LEU A 21 10.37 -0.52 -18.51
C LEU A 21 9.41 0.65 -18.67
N MET A 22 9.92 1.71 -19.30
CA MET A 22 9.18 2.94 -19.51
C MET A 22 8.38 2.83 -20.80
N HIS A 23 7.11 3.24 -20.77
CA HIS A 23 6.21 3.25 -21.92
C HIS A 23 5.87 4.68 -22.30
N ASP A 24 6.17 5.09 -23.53
CA ASP A 24 5.78 6.39 -24.06
C ASP A 24 4.31 6.42 -24.51
N THR A 25 3.83 7.57 -24.96
CA THR A 25 2.46 7.76 -25.44
C THR A 25 2.17 7.05 -26.77
N ASN A 26 3.20 6.64 -27.50
CA ASN A 26 3.09 5.94 -28.78
C ASN A 26 3.19 4.41 -28.60
N GLY A 27 3.33 3.92 -27.34
CA GLY A 27 3.51 2.51 -27.04
C GLY A 27 4.95 2.00 -27.24
N ASN A 28 5.93 2.89 -27.52
CA ASN A 28 7.32 2.47 -27.54
C ASN A 28 7.83 2.28 -26.13
N THR A 29 8.75 1.34 -25.96
CA THR A 29 9.32 1.03 -24.65
C THR A 29 10.83 1.23 -24.63
N PHE A 30 11.35 1.65 -23.49
CA PHE A 30 12.79 1.68 -23.23
C PHE A 30 13.08 1.25 -21.78
N THR A 31 14.19 0.55 -21.60
CA THR A 31 14.61 0.06 -20.29
C THR A 31 15.52 1.06 -19.59
N SER A 32 15.26 1.29 -18.31
CA SER A 32 16.13 2.04 -17.39
C SER A 32 16.52 1.15 -16.23
N ASN A 33 17.80 0.83 -16.12
CA ASN A 33 18.30 0.01 -15.01
C ASN A 33 18.23 0.78 -13.69
N TYR A 34 18.15 0.06 -12.56
CA TYR A 34 18.16 0.67 -11.23
C TYR A 34 19.51 1.29 -10.89
N SER A 35 20.59 0.70 -11.39
CA SER A 35 21.95 1.21 -11.23
C SER A 35 22.81 0.84 -12.45
N GLY A 36 24.05 1.34 -12.47
CA GLY A 36 25.05 0.94 -13.46
C GLY A 36 25.75 -0.39 -13.15
N ARG A 37 25.31 -1.15 -12.14
CA ARG A 37 25.91 -2.41 -11.73
C ARG A 37 25.11 -3.59 -12.26
N GLU A 38 25.80 -4.62 -12.70
CA GLU A 38 25.18 -5.88 -13.10
C GLU A 38 24.58 -6.58 -11.88
N ASN A 39 23.42 -7.24 -12.08
CA ASN A 39 22.71 -8.02 -11.06
C ASN A 39 22.07 -7.23 -9.90
N GLU A 40 21.94 -5.91 -9.99
CA GLU A 40 21.10 -5.18 -9.06
C GLU A 40 19.63 -5.23 -9.50
N PHE A 41 18.77 -5.59 -8.55
CA PHE A 41 17.34 -5.72 -8.78
C PHE A 41 16.55 -5.35 -7.53
N ILE A 42 15.30 -5.00 -7.71
CA ILE A 42 14.31 -4.93 -6.63
C ILE A 42 13.32 -6.09 -6.76
N ASN A 43 12.68 -6.45 -5.67
CA ASN A 43 11.70 -7.54 -5.67
C ASN A 43 10.29 -7.01 -5.67
N SER A 44 9.45 -7.51 -6.58
CA SER A 44 8.00 -7.39 -6.46
C SER A 44 7.48 -8.48 -5.53
N ILE A 45 6.54 -8.12 -4.66
CA ILE A 45 5.85 -9.05 -3.78
C ILE A 45 4.41 -8.57 -3.57
N SER A 46 3.47 -9.49 -3.64
CA SER A 46 2.08 -9.22 -3.30
C SER A 46 1.95 -8.85 -1.82
N ARG A 47 1.26 -7.74 -1.50
CA ARG A 47 0.97 -7.35 -0.11
C ARG A 47 0.18 -8.41 0.65
N GLY A 48 -0.79 -9.03 -0.03
CA GLY A 48 -1.62 -10.07 0.56
C GLY A 48 -0.80 -11.30 0.93
N ASP A 49 0.05 -11.78 0.01
CA ASP A 49 0.89 -12.95 0.23
C ASP A 49 1.94 -12.69 1.31
N LEU A 50 2.59 -11.52 1.29
CA LEU A 50 3.53 -11.14 2.34
C LEU A 50 2.86 -11.09 3.72
N ASN A 51 1.66 -10.47 3.79
CA ASN A 51 0.90 -10.41 5.04
C ASN A 51 0.54 -11.82 5.54
N SER A 52 0.12 -12.70 4.65
CA SER A 52 -0.20 -14.10 4.99
C SER A 52 1.01 -14.85 5.53
N ILE A 53 2.18 -14.71 4.90
CA ILE A 53 3.42 -15.32 5.40
C ILE A 53 3.78 -14.80 6.79
N LEU A 54 3.70 -13.49 7.00
CA LEU A 54 4.05 -12.89 8.29
C LEU A 54 3.10 -13.31 9.40
N LEU A 55 1.80 -13.38 9.12
CA LEU A 55 0.79 -13.87 10.08
C LEU A 55 0.97 -15.34 10.39
N ASN A 56 1.15 -16.18 9.37
CA ASN A 56 1.37 -17.62 9.55
C ASN A 56 2.65 -17.90 10.36
N GLU A 57 3.71 -17.12 10.15
CA GLU A 57 4.93 -17.25 10.94
C GLU A 57 4.73 -16.84 12.39
N ALA A 58 4.05 -15.70 12.62
CA ALA A 58 3.76 -15.24 13.96
C ALA A 58 2.90 -16.25 14.75
N GLU A 59 1.95 -16.90 14.08
CA GLU A 59 1.03 -17.91 14.68
C GLU A 59 1.73 -19.20 15.11
N GLN A 60 2.93 -19.49 14.58
CA GLN A 60 3.73 -20.66 14.99
C GLN A 60 4.35 -20.51 16.39
N HIS A 61 4.40 -19.30 16.93
CA HIS A 61 4.94 -19.06 18.26
C HIS A 61 3.87 -19.23 19.34
N GLU A 62 4.06 -20.16 20.27
CA GLU A 62 3.10 -20.49 21.33
C GLU A 62 2.68 -19.30 22.22
N ASN A 63 3.51 -18.29 22.31
CA ASN A 63 3.26 -17.06 23.09
C ASN A 63 2.60 -15.94 22.28
N VAL A 64 2.25 -16.16 21.00
CA VAL A 64 1.57 -15.20 20.13
C VAL A 64 0.12 -15.61 19.95
N ASN A 65 -0.79 -14.67 20.20
CA ASN A 65 -2.23 -14.85 19.95
C ASN A 65 -2.69 -13.77 18.97
N ILE A 66 -3.28 -14.17 17.85
CA ILE A 66 -3.79 -13.28 16.81
C ILE A 66 -5.30 -13.20 16.87
N TYR A 67 -5.85 -12.00 16.99
CA TYR A 67 -7.28 -11.75 17.07
C TYR A 67 -7.74 -10.90 15.89
N PHE A 68 -8.51 -11.48 14.99
CA PHE A 68 -9.11 -10.78 13.85
C PHE A 68 -10.40 -10.07 14.20
N ASN A 69 -10.82 -9.13 13.35
CA ASN A 69 -12.06 -8.36 13.49
C ASN A 69 -12.16 -7.53 14.78
N LYS A 70 -11.03 -7.15 15.37
CA LYS A 70 -10.94 -6.32 16.57
C LYS A 70 -10.40 -4.95 16.19
N ASN A 71 -11.29 -3.97 16.11
CA ASN A 71 -10.91 -2.59 15.79
C ASN A 71 -10.52 -1.84 17.07
N CYS A 72 -9.26 -1.44 17.16
CA CYS A 72 -8.79 -0.58 18.25
C CYS A 72 -9.35 0.84 18.04
N ILE A 73 -10.12 1.33 19.01
CA ILE A 73 -10.81 2.61 18.91
C ILE A 73 -10.16 3.73 19.75
N HIS A 74 -9.48 3.34 20.83
CA HIS A 74 -8.80 4.27 21.73
C HIS A 74 -7.78 3.53 22.60
N ILE A 75 -6.72 4.22 23.03
CA ILE A 75 -5.77 3.70 23.99
C ILE A 75 -5.62 4.71 25.14
N ASP A 76 -5.91 4.28 26.38
CA ASP A 76 -5.50 4.98 27.59
C ASP A 76 -3.99 4.75 27.77
N ILE A 77 -3.20 5.74 27.40
CA ILE A 77 -1.74 5.62 27.40
C ILE A 77 -1.13 5.68 28.79
N GLU A 78 -1.82 6.32 29.75
CA GLU A 78 -1.36 6.39 31.14
C GLU A 78 -1.53 5.03 31.85
N ASN A 79 -2.64 4.32 31.61
CA ASN A 79 -2.95 3.05 32.25
C ASN A 79 -2.63 1.84 31.38
N THR A 80 -2.18 2.05 30.13
CA THR A 80 -1.86 1.00 29.16
C THR A 80 -3.05 0.08 28.89
N ILE A 81 -4.23 0.70 28.63
CA ILE A 81 -5.48 0.01 28.34
C ILE A 81 -5.88 0.29 26.88
N ALA A 82 -6.00 -0.76 26.09
CA ALA A 82 -6.51 -0.66 24.72
C ALA A 82 -8.01 -1.02 24.68
N HIS A 83 -8.80 -0.12 24.06
CA HIS A 83 -10.24 -0.28 23.90
C HIS A 83 -10.55 -0.70 22.47
N PHE A 84 -11.34 -1.75 22.34
CA PHE A 84 -11.67 -2.35 21.07
C PHE A 84 -13.19 -2.42 20.84
N LYS A 85 -13.54 -2.42 19.55
CA LYS A 85 -14.87 -2.78 19.08
C LYS A 85 -14.75 -4.02 18.19
N ASP A 86 -15.47 -5.07 18.53
CA ASP A 86 -15.60 -6.23 17.66
C ASP A 86 -16.36 -5.84 16.39
N TYR A 87 -15.78 -6.11 15.23
CA TYR A 87 -16.39 -5.74 13.94
C TYR A 87 -17.67 -6.53 13.67
N LYS A 88 -17.76 -7.80 14.12
CA LYS A 88 -18.90 -8.70 13.88
C LYS A 88 -20.01 -8.49 14.91
N THR A 89 -19.68 -8.57 16.22
CA THR A 89 -20.68 -8.51 17.30
C THR A 89 -21.02 -7.07 17.70
N LYS A 90 -20.16 -6.09 17.32
CA LYS A 90 -20.26 -4.68 17.73
C LYS A 90 -20.01 -4.44 19.22
N GLU A 91 -19.66 -5.45 19.97
CA GLU A 91 -19.35 -5.36 21.41
C GLU A 91 -18.07 -4.56 21.65
N LEU A 92 -18.11 -3.82 22.76
CA LEU A 92 -16.94 -3.08 23.26
C LEU A 92 -16.26 -3.89 24.35
N PHE A 93 -14.94 -3.94 24.30
CA PHE A 93 -14.13 -4.58 25.35
C PHE A 93 -12.78 -3.88 25.48
N SER A 94 -12.08 -4.17 26.56
CA SER A 94 -10.77 -3.56 26.84
C SER A 94 -9.77 -4.61 27.25
N ILE A 95 -8.50 -4.34 26.91
CA ILE A 95 -7.37 -5.20 27.27
C ILE A 95 -6.35 -4.34 28.01
N ASN A 96 -5.95 -4.79 29.20
CA ASN A 96 -4.82 -4.24 29.93
C ASN A 96 -3.53 -4.90 29.44
N ALA A 97 -2.50 -4.10 29.21
CA ALA A 97 -1.22 -4.58 28.74
C ALA A 97 -0.07 -3.95 29.55
N THR A 98 1.10 -4.58 29.57
CA THR A 98 2.31 -3.99 30.12
C THR A 98 2.89 -2.95 29.15
N VAL A 99 2.84 -3.23 27.86
CA VAL A 99 3.31 -2.35 26.77
C VAL A 99 2.37 -2.50 25.57
N ILE A 100 2.13 -1.40 24.86
CA ILE A 100 1.34 -1.40 23.61
C ILE A 100 2.19 -0.85 22.47
N PHE A 101 2.31 -1.62 21.39
CA PHE A 101 2.90 -1.18 20.12
C PHE A 101 1.80 -0.82 19.14
N GLY A 102 1.78 0.43 18.68
CA GLY A 102 0.88 0.88 17.63
C GLY A 102 1.50 0.68 16.25
N ALA A 103 1.15 -0.42 15.59
CA ALA A 103 1.51 -0.73 14.20
C ALA A 103 0.28 -0.63 13.28
N ASP A 104 -0.62 0.28 13.60
CA ASP A 104 -1.97 0.42 13.08
C ASP A 104 -2.07 1.42 11.90
N GLY A 105 -0.93 1.67 11.23
CA GLY A 105 -0.84 2.38 9.97
C GLY A 105 -1.06 3.89 10.04
N ALA A 106 -1.19 4.55 8.89
CA ALA A 106 -1.31 6.00 8.79
C ALA A 106 -2.56 6.57 9.50
N GLY A 107 -3.59 5.77 9.73
CA GLY A 107 -4.79 6.14 10.49
C GLY A 107 -4.73 5.91 11.99
N SER A 108 -3.57 5.62 12.56
CA SER A 108 -3.31 5.10 13.91
C SER A 108 -4.21 5.62 15.03
N SER A 109 -4.84 4.69 15.75
CA SER A 109 -5.61 4.95 16.96
C SER A 109 -4.71 5.32 18.15
N LEU A 110 -3.52 4.73 18.23
CA LEU A 110 -2.55 5.09 19.27
C LEU A 110 -2.06 6.54 19.07
N ARG A 111 -1.76 6.96 17.83
CA ARG A 111 -1.38 8.35 17.55
C ARG A 111 -2.51 9.33 17.87
N LYS A 112 -3.77 8.98 17.57
CA LYS A 112 -4.93 9.79 17.97
C LYS A 112 -5.02 9.92 19.49
N SER A 113 -4.73 8.86 20.23
CA SER A 113 -4.69 8.91 21.70
C SER A 113 -3.56 9.81 22.21
N TYR A 114 -2.39 9.83 21.56
CA TYR A 114 -1.30 10.77 21.87
C TYR A 114 -1.72 12.23 21.66
N ILE A 115 -2.42 12.53 20.57
CA ILE A 115 -2.91 13.89 20.27
C ILE A 115 -3.93 14.35 21.30
N SER A 116 -4.77 13.44 21.81
CA SER A 116 -5.82 13.77 22.79
C SER A 116 -5.30 13.91 24.23
N GLU A 117 -4.12 13.38 24.56
CA GLU A 117 -3.54 13.46 25.90
C GLU A 117 -2.81 14.80 26.12
N ARG A 118 -3.46 15.69 26.90
CA ARG A 118 -2.98 17.07 27.09
C ARG A 118 -1.66 17.20 27.83
N LYS A 119 -1.30 16.22 28.66
CA LYS A 119 -0.05 16.23 29.42
C LYS A 119 1.13 15.71 28.61
N PHE A 120 0.88 15.09 27.47
CA PHE A 120 1.90 14.58 26.57
C PHE A 120 2.20 15.62 25.49
N LEU A 121 3.40 16.19 25.53
CA LEU A 121 3.84 17.16 24.53
C LEU A 121 4.15 16.43 23.20
N PHE A 122 3.13 16.25 22.40
CA PHE A 122 3.19 15.51 21.15
C PHE A 122 3.08 16.44 19.94
N SER A 123 4.06 16.41 19.07
CA SER A 123 4.07 17.15 17.80
C SER A 123 3.60 16.24 16.68
N TYR A 124 2.71 16.74 15.83
CA TYR A 124 2.10 15.98 14.74
C TYR A 124 1.80 16.85 13.54
N SER A 125 2.13 16.35 12.34
CA SER A 125 1.59 16.86 11.08
C SER A 125 1.20 15.69 10.17
N GLN A 126 0.16 15.91 9.38
CA GLN A 126 -0.25 15.00 8.32
C GLN A 126 -0.58 15.83 7.10
N GLU A 127 0.13 15.58 6.01
CA GLU A 127 0.02 16.32 4.76
C GLU A 127 -0.43 15.33 3.68
N TYR A 128 -1.44 15.72 2.90
CA TYR A 128 -1.91 14.94 1.77
C TYR A 128 -1.52 15.62 0.46
N LEU A 129 -1.15 14.80 -0.53
CA LEU A 129 -1.02 15.28 -1.90
C LEU A 129 -2.42 15.49 -2.50
N ASN A 130 -2.54 16.40 -3.47
CA ASN A 130 -3.74 16.52 -4.30
C ASN A 130 -3.86 15.39 -5.34
N HIS A 131 -3.28 14.23 -5.02
CA HIS A 131 -3.30 13.03 -5.83
C HIS A 131 -3.72 11.85 -4.97
N GLY A 132 -4.46 10.96 -5.58
CA GLY A 132 -4.77 9.64 -5.04
C GLY A 132 -4.14 8.55 -5.87
N TYR A 133 -4.35 7.32 -5.43
CA TYR A 133 -4.00 6.14 -6.22
C TYR A 133 -5.19 5.18 -6.30
N LYS A 134 -5.26 4.45 -7.41
CA LYS A 134 -6.27 3.43 -7.65
C LYS A 134 -5.60 2.17 -8.17
N GLU A 135 -5.92 1.03 -7.55
CA GLU A 135 -5.42 -0.27 -7.95
C GLU A 135 -6.33 -0.89 -9.03
N LEU A 136 -5.70 -1.44 -10.06
CA LEU A 136 -6.28 -2.13 -11.21
C LEU A 136 -5.48 -3.42 -11.43
N GLU A 137 -5.91 -4.28 -12.34
CA GLU A 137 -5.22 -5.54 -12.62
C GLU A 137 -5.02 -5.80 -14.12
N ILE A 138 -3.81 -6.21 -14.48
CA ILE A 138 -3.57 -6.94 -15.73
C ILE A 138 -3.63 -8.43 -15.37
N PRO A 139 -4.65 -9.17 -15.78
CA PRO A 139 -4.77 -10.59 -15.44
C PRO A 139 -3.70 -11.43 -16.14
N ALA A 140 -3.44 -12.62 -15.63
CA ALA A 140 -2.69 -13.63 -16.37
C ALA A 140 -3.35 -13.95 -17.71
N ASN A 141 -2.56 -14.38 -18.69
CA ASN A 141 -3.12 -14.88 -19.96
C ASN A 141 -3.83 -16.24 -19.72
N LYS A 142 -4.43 -16.81 -20.76
CA LYS A 142 -5.19 -18.07 -20.69
C LYS A 142 -4.37 -19.27 -20.22
N ASP A 143 -3.06 -19.20 -20.38
CA ASP A 143 -2.10 -20.24 -19.96
C ASP A 143 -1.52 -19.99 -18.55
N GLY A 144 -2.01 -18.96 -17.85
CA GLY A 144 -1.53 -18.57 -16.52
C GLY A 144 -0.21 -17.80 -16.53
N ASN A 145 0.25 -17.32 -17.68
CA ASN A 145 1.51 -16.58 -17.81
C ASN A 145 1.31 -15.07 -17.81
N HIS A 146 2.37 -14.34 -17.48
CA HIS A 146 2.42 -12.90 -17.57
C HIS A 146 2.25 -12.41 -19.01
N GLN A 147 1.43 -11.39 -19.22
CA GLN A 147 1.16 -10.82 -20.56
C GLN A 147 2.26 -9.83 -21.02
N ILE A 148 3.00 -9.28 -20.10
CA ILE A 148 4.13 -8.37 -20.34
C ILE A 148 5.36 -8.85 -19.54
N SER A 149 6.50 -8.19 -19.67
CA SER A 149 7.75 -8.63 -19.04
C SER A 149 7.68 -8.64 -17.51
N LYS A 150 7.71 -9.80 -16.88
CA LYS A 150 7.63 -9.96 -15.43
C LYS A 150 8.88 -9.48 -14.66
N ASN A 151 9.99 -9.28 -15.35
CA ASN A 151 11.23 -8.90 -14.69
C ASN A 151 11.53 -7.40 -14.76
N HIS A 152 10.47 -6.59 -14.95
CA HIS A 152 10.55 -5.13 -14.96
C HIS A 152 9.42 -4.50 -14.15
N LEU A 153 9.70 -3.36 -13.55
CA LEU A 153 8.67 -2.42 -13.12
C LEU A 153 8.22 -1.63 -14.36
N HIS A 154 7.00 -1.84 -14.80
CA HIS A 154 6.43 -1.08 -15.91
C HIS A 154 5.97 0.27 -15.42
N ILE A 155 6.30 1.34 -16.16
CA ILE A 155 5.93 2.72 -15.84
C ILE A 155 5.46 3.43 -17.10
N TRP A 156 4.28 4.02 -17.06
CA TRP A 156 3.71 4.92 -18.08
C TRP A 156 3.66 6.34 -17.49
N PRO A 157 4.73 7.13 -17.62
CA PRO A 157 4.75 8.52 -17.13
C PRO A 157 3.94 9.44 -18.05
N ARG A 158 3.14 10.34 -17.47
CA ARG A 158 2.27 11.28 -18.19
C ARG A 158 2.28 12.68 -17.54
N GLY A 159 3.47 13.22 -17.26
CA GLY A 159 3.59 14.51 -16.58
C GLY A 159 3.13 14.43 -15.14
N ASP A 160 1.91 14.91 -14.87
CA ASP A 160 1.36 15.02 -13.52
C ASP A 160 0.80 13.70 -12.98
N PHE A 161 0.61 12.71 -13.82
CA PHE A 161 0.06 11.40 -13.44
C PHE A 161 0.87 10.26 -14.06
N MET A 162 0.70 9.08 -13.54
CA MET A 162 1.37 7.89 -14.07
C MET A 162 0.60 6.61 -13.76
N LEU A 163 0.83 5.61 -14.60
CA LEU A 163 0.45 4.23 -14.35
C LEU A 163 1.71 3.42 -14.10
N ILE A 164 1.67 2.51 -13.13
CA ILE A 164 2.73 1.53 -12.90
C ILE A 164 2.15 0.13 -12.85
N ALA A 165 2.93 -0.89 -13.20
CA ALA A 165 2.53 -2.28 -13.05
C ALA A 165 3.67 -3.12 -12.47
N LEU A 166 3.34 -3.90 -11.44
CA LEU A 166 4.24 -4.80 -10.73
C LEU A 166 3.76 -6.25 -10.86
N PRO A 167 4.64 -7.20 -11.19
CA PRO A 167 4.26 -8.60 -11.40
C PRO A 167 3.89 -9.31 -10.10
N ASN A 168 2.92 -10.20 -10.19
CA ASN A 168 2.51 -11.14 -9.15
C ASN A 168 2.87 -12.59 -9.56
N THR A 169 3.05 -13.47 -8.59
CA THR A 169 3.45 -14.87 -8.83
C THR A 169 2.40 -15.70 -9.57
N ASN A 170 1.14 -15.27 -9.55
CA ASN A 170 0.03 -15.91 -10.27
C ASN A 170 -0.06 -15.54 -11.76
N GLY A 171 0.93 -14.81 -12.30
CA GLY A 171 0.95 -14.38 -13.70
C GLY A 171 0.23 -13.05 -13.97
N SER A 172 -0.43 -12.45 -12.97
CA SER A 172 -1.04 -11.13 -13.09
C SER A 172 -0.05 -10.01 -12.76
N PHE A 173 -0.50 -8.75 -12.97
CA PHE A 173 0.18 -7.56 -12.47
C PHE A 173 -0.78 -6.73 -11.64
N THR A 174 -0.32 -6.26 -10.49
CA THR A 174 -0.97 -5.17 -9.79
C THR A 174 -0.61 -3.87 -10.50
N VAL A 175 -1.63 -3.18 -10.98
CA VAL A 175 -1.51 -1.90 -11.69
C VAL A 175 -1.95 -0.79 -10.76
N THR A 176 -1.18 0.28 -10.67
CA THR A 176 -1.54 1.44 -9.84
C THR A 176 -1.54 2.69 -10.69
N LEU A 177 -2.70 3.33 -10.77
CA LEU A 177 -2.86 4.66 -11.35
C LEU A 177 -2.73 5.72 -10.25
N PHE A 178 -1.79 6.64 -10.43
CA PHE A 178 -1.68 7.85 -9.63
C PHE A 178 -2.22 9.02 -10.44
N LEU A 179 -3.22 9.73 -9.88
CA LEU A 179 -3.95 10.78 -10.60
C LEU A 179 -4.42 11.85 -9.60
N SER A 180 -4.54 13.10 -10.05
CA SER A 180 -5.11 14.19 -9.26
C SER A 180 -6.57 13.90 -8.90
N TYR A 181 -7.04 14.44 -7.77
CA TYR A 181 -8.45 14.37 -7.40
C TYR A 181 -9.30 15.26 -8.30
N ASP A 182 -8.89 16.49 -8.56
CA ASP A 182 -9.69 17.56 -9.15
C ASP A 182 -8.97 18.44 -10.20
N GLU A 183 -7.64 18.30 -10.36
CA GLU A 183 -6.84 19.09 -11.29
C GLU A 183 -6.58 18.38 -12.62
N GLY A 184 -6.36 19.18 -13.69
CA GLY A 184 -6.06 18.70 -15.03
C GLY A 184 -7.28 18.27 -15.84
N GLU A 185 -7.04 17.90 -17.10
CA GLU A 185 -8.09 17.41 -18.02
C GLU A 185 -8.73 16.13 -17.53
N PHE A 186 -7.92 15.21 -16.98
CA PHE A 186 -8.36 13.95 -16.40
C PHE A 186 -8.04 13.94 -14.91
N ASN A 187 -9.05 13.64 -14.10
CA ASN A 187 -8.93 13.56 -12.66
C ASN A 187 -10.01 12.62 -12.10
N PHE A 188 -9.90 12.22 -10.82
CA PHE A 188 -10.84 11.28 -10.23
C PHE A 188 -12.27 11.82 -10.13
N GLU A 189 -12.47 13.15 -9.99
CA GLU A 189 -13.80 13.76 -9.91
C GLU A 189 -14.53 13.73 -11.24
N ASN A 190 -13.83 13.82 -12.37
CA ASN A 190 -14.47 13.85 -13.68
C ASN A 190 -14.56 12.50 -14.38
N LEU A 191 -13.75 11.49 -13.98
CA LEU A 191 -13.75 10.14 -14.54
C LEU A 191 -14.85 9.26 -13.89
N THR A 192 -16.10 9.62 -14.06
CA THR A 192 -17.26 9.03 -13.37
C THR A 192 -18.11 8.10 -14.24
N SER A 193 -17.83 7.97 -15.52
CA SER A 193 -18.56 7.07 -16.42
C SER A 193 -17.63 6.17 -17.22
N LYS A 194 -18.15 5.05 -17.69
CA LYS A 194 -17.40 4.08 -18.51
C LYS A 194 -16.80 4.73 -19.75
N GLU A 195 -17.54 5.60 -20.41
CA GLU A 195 -17.12 6.31 -21.62
C GLU A 195 -15.93 7.23 -21.34
N LYS A 196 -15.98 8.01 -20.25
CA LYS A 196 -14.89 8.89 -19.86
C LYS A 196 -13.63 8.13 -19.48
N ILE A 197 -13.79 7.03 -18.73
CA ILE A 197 -12.68 6.17 -18.33
C ILE A 197 -12.02 5.56 -19.57
N THR A 198 -12.82 5.00 -20.48
CA THR A 198 -12.32 4.41 -21.73
C THR A 198 -11.56 5.45 -22.54
N THR A 199 -12.15 6.64 -22.75
CA THR A 199 -11.50 7.75 -23.48
C THR A 199 -10.17 8.17 -22.84
N PHE A 200 -10.11 8.24 -21.52
CA PHE A 200 -8.88 8.53 -20.79
C PHE A 200 -7.79 7.49 -21.08
N PHE A 201 -8.13 6.20 -20.96
CA PHE A 201 -7.15 5.14 -21.19
C PHE A 201 -6.78 4.99 -22.67
N GLU A 202 -7.71 5.20 -23.60
CA GLU A 202 -7.42 5.22 -25.05
C GLU A 202 -6.43 6.32 -25.41
N LYS A 203 -6.58 7.51 -24.79
CA LYS A 203 -5.71 8.66 -25.06
C LYS A 203 -4.35 8.50 -24.41
N GLU A 204 -4.31 8.14 -23.13
CA GLU A 204 -3.11 8.22 -22.32
C GLU A 204 -2.36 6.89 -22.19
N PHE A 205 -3.06 5.75 -22.23
CA PHE A 205 -2.50 4.43 -21.97
C PHE A 205 -3.00 3.36 -22.96
N PRO A 206 -2.92 3.61 -24.30
CA PRO A 206 -3.55 2.73 -25.30
C PRO A 206 -3.01 1.30 -25.26
N ASP A 207 -1.72 1.12 -24.99
CA ASP A 207 -1.08 -0.19 -24.85
C ASP A 207 -1.51 -0.91 -23.57
N ALA A 208 -1.65 -0.20 -22.44
CA ALA A 208 -2.14 -0.77 -21.18
C ALA A 208 -3.64 -1.12 -21.24
N LEU A 209 -4.47 -0.32 -21.92
CA LEU A 209 -5.90 -0.56 -22.03
C LEU A 209 -6.23 -1.95 -22.59
N SER A 210 -5.47 -2.39 -23.59
CA SER A 210 -5.65 -3.71 -24.19
C SER A 210 -5.37 -4.88 -23.23
N LEU A 211 -4.64 -4.62 -22.14
CA LEU A 211 -4.23 -5.59 -21.14
C LEU A 211 -5.16 -5.64 -19.92
N ILE A 212 -6.04 -4.64 -19.73
CA ILE A 212 -6.94 -4.52 -18.57
C ILE A 212 -8.41 -4.68 -19.01
N PRO A 213 -8.90 -5.90 -19.18
CA PRO A 213 -10.23 -6.14 -19.78
C PRO A 213 -11.39 -5.60 -18.95
N ASN A 214 -11.21 -5.48 -17.62
CA ASN A 214 -12.25 -5.03 -16.69
C ASN A 214 -12.04 -3.58 -16.22
N ILE A 215 -11.32 -2.77 -16.99
CA ILE A 215 -10.89 -1.41 -16.60
C ILE A 215 -12.03 -0.55 -16.03
N ASN A 216 -13.18 -0.54 -16.68
CA ASN A 216 -14.32 0.27 -16.27
C ASN A 216 -14.92 -0.17 -14.94
N GLU A 217 -15.00 -1.47 -14.71
CA GLU A 217 -15.57 -2.03 -13.49
C GLU A 217 -14.61 -1.84 -12.31
N GLU A 218 -13.33 -2.15 -12.52
CA GLU A 218 -12.31 -1.96 -11.51
C GLU A 218 -12.15 -0.47 -11.16
N PHE A 219 -12.12 0.41 -12.15
CA PHE A 219 -11.99 1.85 -11.91
C PHE A 219 -13.17 2.41 -11.09
N LEU A 220 -14.39 1.99 -11.37
CA LEU A 220 -15.60 2.47 -10.67
C LEU A 220 -15.76 1.84 -9.27
N ASN A 221 -15.37 0.59 -9.08
CA ASN A 221 -15.63 -0.16 -7.86
C ASN A 221 -14.48 -0.12 -6.86
N ASN A 222 -13.21 -0.04 -7.33
CA ASN A 222 -12.07 -0.01 -6.44
C ASN A 222 -11.95 1.35 -5.74
N PRO A 223 -11.60 1.37 -4.44
CA PRO A 223 -11.45 2.61 -3.70
C PRO A 223 -10.27 3.43 -4.24
N THR A 224 -10.39 4.75 -4.18
CA THR A 224 -9.25 5.65 -4.38
C THR A 224 -8.56 5.88 -3.04
N GLY A 225 -7.29 5.49 -2.93
CA GLY A 225 -6.48 5.68 -1.74
C GLY A 225 -5.82 7.05 -1.71
N PRO A 226 -5.73 7.71 -0.56
CA PRO A 226 -5.01 8.98 -0.42
C PRO A 226 -3.50 8.75 -0.36
N LEU A 227 -2.74 9.75 -0.82
CA LEU A 227 -1.29 9.81 -0.68
C LEU A 227 -0.94 10.83 0.41
N GLY A 228 -0.42 10.36 1.53
CA GLY A 228 -0.17 11.22 2.67
C GLY A 228 1.14 10.92 3.39
N THR A 229 1.72 11.99 3.95
CA THR A 229 2.92 11.92 4.79
C THR A 229 2.55 12.22 6.22
N VAL A 230 3.01 11.40 7.14
CA VAL A 230 2.86 11.58 8.60
C VAL A 230 4.22 11.86 9.20
N LYS A 231 4.29 12.92 10.00
CA LYS A 231 5.45 13.26 10.84
C LYS A 231 4.99 13.46 12.27
N CYS A 232 5.59 12.80 13.22
CA CYS A 232 5.25 12.99 14.62
C CYS A 232 6.43 12.73 15.57
N SER A 233 6.37 13.30 16.77
CA SER A 233 7.37 13.12 17.81
C SER A 233 6.80 13.53 19.19
N PRO A 234 7.22 12.86 20.28
CA PRO A 234 8.00 11.62 20.33
C PRO A 234 7.17 10.39 19.93
N TRP A 235 7.80 9.30 19.51
CA TRP A 235 7.10 8.08 19.12
C TRP A 235 6.68 7.20 20.30
N SER A 236 7.20 7.46 21.49
CA SER A 236 6.90 6.68 22.70
C SER A 236 6.39 7.55 23.83
N PHE A 237 5.53 6.98 24.64
CA PHE A 237 5.09 7.55 25.91
C PHE A 237 5.62 6.67 27.04
N GLN A 238 6.60 7.19 27.79
CA GLN A 238 7.29 6.46 28.86
C GLN A 238 7.79 5.09 28.37
N ASN A 239 7.67 4.04 29.20
CA ASN A 239 7.95 2.66 28.85
C ASN A 239 6.65 1.86 28.54
N LYS A 240 5.59 2.55 28.15
CA LYS A 240 4.23 1.99 28.08
C LYS A 240 3.73 1.81 26.66
N THR A 241 4.00 2.79 25.79
CA THR A 241 3.48 2.72 24.41
C THR A 241 4.51 3.21 23.41
N LEU A 242 4.48 2.66 22.17
CA LEU A 242 5.38 3.01 21.07
C LEU A 242 4.65 2.93 19.72
N LEU A 243 4.74 4.01 18.93
CA LEU A 243 4.35 4.02 17.51
C LEU A 243 5.45 3.40 16.65
N ILE A 244 5.10 2.53 15.70
CA ILE A 244 6.04 1.90 14.77
C ILE A 244 5.50 1.89 13.33
N GLY A 245 6.40 1.95 12.33
CA GLY A 245 6.04 1.96 10.92
C GLY A 245 5.17 3.18 10.55
N ASP A 246 4.19 3.01 9.69
CA ASP A 246 3.34 4.09 9.17
C ASP A 246 2.53 4.82 10.25
N SER A 247 2.31 4.20 11.41
CA SER A 247 1.68 4.89 12.53
C SER A 247 2.55 6.03 13.07
N ALA A 248 3.87 5.93 12.92
CA ALA A 248 4.86 6.93 13.34
C ALA A 248 5.28 7.87 12.20
N HIS A 249 5.49 7.34 10.99
CA HIS A 249 6.15 8.06 9.90
C HIS A 249 5.74 7.56 8.50
N ALA A 250 4.44 7.51 8.21
CA ALA A 250 3.98 7.19 6.86
C ALA A 250 4.56 8.18 5.83
N ILE A 251 4.96 7.66 4.68
CA ILE A 251 5.48 8.44 3.55
C ILE A 251 4.75 8.07 2.26
N VAL A 252 4.75 8.97 1.30
CA VAL A 252 4.26 8.68 -0.05
C VAL A 252 5.22 7.73 -0.78
N PRO A 253 4.74 6.81 -1.62
CA PRO A 253 5.53 5.69 -2.18
C PRO A 253 6.35 6.06 -3.42
N PHE A 254 6.94 7.26 -3.48
CA PHE A 254 7.70 7.72 -4.66
C PHE A 254 9.22 7.83 -4.44
N TYR A 255 9.73 7.30 -3.36
CA TYR A 255 11.16 7.39 -2.98
C TYR A 255 11.84 6.02 -2.97
#